data_8e731c38b4954b53fbdc2b66b1e4118f
#
_entry.id   8e731c38b4954b53fbdc2b66b1e4118f
#
_cell.length_a   1.000
_cell.length_b   1.000
_cell.length_c   1.000
_cell.angle_alpha   90.00
_cell.angle_beta   90.00
_cell.angle_gamma   90.00
#
_symmetry.space_group_name_H-M   'P 1'
#
loop_
_entity.id
_entity.type
_entity.pdbx_description
1 polymer ?
#
loop_
_entity_poly.entity_id
_entity_poly.type
_entity_poly.pdbx_seq_one_letter_code
_entity_poly.pdbx_strand_id
1 'polypeptide(L)'
;MTKDYTTERKKTNNLTLLTDLYQLTMMNGYRRYNLDERRAVFDIFYRGNGGYSYAIAAGLEQAIDYILNLHFDESDISYLRSLGIFDDDFLKALETFEFTGDIKAVPEGTMVFPYEPI
;
A
#
# COMPACT_ATOMS: atom_id res chain seq x y z
N MET A 1 22.73 -9.91 1.26
CA MET A 1 22.52 -10.03 -0.20
C MET A 1 21.23 -9.29 -0.52
N THR A 2 21.32 -8.06 -0.99
CA THR A 2 20.15 -7.23 -1.36
C THR A 2 19.63 -7.77 -2.69
N LYS A 3 18.46 -8.37 -2.71
CA LYS A 3 17.76 -8.69 -3.97
C LYS A 3 17.34 -7.38 -4.60
N ASP A 4 17.78 -7.11 -5.81
CA ASP A 4 17.32 -6.00 -6.62
C ASP A 4 15.98 -6.39 -7.25
N TYR A 5 14.89 -5.73 -6.82
CA TYR A 5 13.54 -5.95 -7.32
C TYR A 5 13.14 -4.95 -8.41
N THR A 6 14.09 -4.28 -9.03
CA THR A 6 13.84 -3.33 -10.14
C THR A 6 13.38 -4.01 -11.45
N THR A 7 12.75 -5.17 -11.38
CA THR A 7 12.38 -5.94 -12.55
C THR A 7 11.02 -5.52 -13.09
N GLU A 8 10.97 -5.40 -14.40
CA GLU A 8 9.85 -5.12 -15.30
C GLU A 8 8.45 -5.35 -14.73
N ARG A 9 7.59 -4.31 -14.79
CA ARG A 9 6.15 -4.39 -14.47
C ARG A 9 5.53 -5.56 -15.23
N LYS A 10 5.36 -6.69 -14.57
CA LYS A 10 4.48 -7.75 -15.07
C LYS A 10 3.09 -7.16 -15.19
N LYS A 11 2.39 -7.45 -16.29
CA LYS A 11 0.96 -7.13 -16.47
C LYS A 11 0.16 -7.96 -15.45
N THR A 12 0.09 -7.49 -14.21
CA THR A 12 -0.79 -8.03 -13.17
C THR A 12 -2.14 -7.32 -13.26
N ASN A 13 -3.20 -7.95 -12.82
CA ASN A 13 -4.48 -7.28 -12.64
C ASN A 13 -4.27 -6.05 -11.76
N ASN A 14 -4.83 -4.90 -12.16
CA ASN A 14 -4.78 -3.70 -11.33
C ASN A 14 -5.59 -3.92 -10.05
N LEU A 15 -4.93 -3.99 -8.92
CA LEU A 15 -5.53 -4.20 -7.60
C LEU A 15 -5.52 -2.91 -6.75
N THR A 16 -5.26 -1.76 -7.36
CA THR A 16 -5.09 -0.48 -6.67
C THR A 16 -6.31 -0.09 -5.84
N LEU A 17 -7.51 -0.38 -6.33
CA LEU A 17 -8.76 -0.15 -5.57
C LEU A 17 -9.14 -1.30 -4.63
N LEU A 18 -8.31 -2.34 -4.47
CA LEU A 18 -8.51 -3.37 -3.46
C LEU A 18 -8.08 -2.84 -2.08
N THR A 19 -8.78 -1.86 -1.60
CA THR A 19 -8.53 -1.16 -0.33
C THR A 19 -9.84 -0.68 0.28
N ASP A 20 -9.80 -0.30 1.54
CA ASP A 20 -10.97 0.26 2.21
C ASP A 20 -11.21 1.72 1.76
N LEU A 21 -12.47 2.10 1.56
CA LEU A 21 -12.84 3.43 1.10
C LEU A 21 -12.30 4.55 2.01
N TYR A 22 -12.22 4.30 3.33
CA TYR A 22 -11.72 5.31 4.27
C TYR A 22 -10.24 5.67 4.03
N GLN A 23 -9.44 4.79 3.46
CA GLN A 23 -8.05 5.10 3.09
C GLN A 23 -8.01 6.22 2.04
N LEU A 24 -8.84 6.11 1.01
CA LEU A 24 -8.92 7.12 -0.06
C LEU A 24 -9.52 8.45 0.45
N THR A 25 -10.53 8.41 1.31
CA THR A 25 -11.08 9.63 1.89
C THR A 25 -10.10 10.32 2.85
N MET A 26 -9.26 9.56 3.56
CA MET A 26 -8.15 10.13 4.34
C MET A 26 -7.09 10.77 3.44
N MET A 27 -6.69 10.11 2.35
CA MET A 27 -5.75 10.68 1.38
C MET A 27 -6.29 12.00 0.79
N ASN A 28 -7.58 12.05 0.42
CA ASN A 28 -8.23 13.28 -0.02
C ASN A 28 -8.17 14.39 1.05
N GLY A 29 -8.41 14.03 2.31
CA GLY A 29 -8.27 14.96 3.44
C GLY A 29 -6.83 15.47 3.59
N TYR A 30 -5.84 14.60 3.51
CA TYR A 30 -4.42 15.00 3.59
C TYR A 30 -4.07 15.98 2.48
N ARG A 31 -4.50 15.71 1.26
CA ARG A 31 -4.31 16.61 0.12
C ARG A 31 -4.94 17.98 0.35
N ARG A 32 -6.20 18.01 0.80
CA ARG A 32 -6.96 19.24 1.08
C ARG A 32 -6.27 20.14 2.10
N TYR A 33 -5.57 19.54 3.08
CA TYR A 33 -4.88 20.27 4.14
C TYR A 33 -3.36 20.38 3.93
N ASN A 34 -2.85 20.07 2.75
CA ASN A 34 -1.42 20.10 2.39
C ASN A 34 -0.56 19.25 3.36
N LEU A 35 -1.04 18.07 3.70
CA LEU A 35 -0.36 17.09 4.54
C LEU A 35 0.15 15.89 3.76
N ASP A 36 -0.14 15.79 2.48
CA ASP A 36 0.17 14.70 1.56
C ASP A 36 1.67 14.51 1.31
N GLU A 37 2.47 15.58 1.46
CA GLU A 37 3.95 15.52 1.37
C GLU A 37 4.65 15.16 2.70
N ARG A 38 3.89 14.89 3.76
CA ARG A 38 4.48 14.51 5.04
C ARG A 38 4.95 13.07 5.03
N ARG A 39 6.11 12.84 5.65
CA ARG A 39 6.61 11.48 5.88
C ARG A 39 5.99 10.90 7.14
N ALA A 40 5.62 9.62 7.06
CA ALA A 40 5.14 8.81 8.17
C ALA A 40 5.85 7.46 8.16
N VAL A 41 5.95 6.83 9.31
CA VAL A 41 6.48 5.48 9.48
C VAL A 41 5.36 4.62 10.03
N PHE A 42 5.16 3.46 9.42
CA PHE A 42 4.16 2.49 9.84
C PHE A 42 4.84 1.14 10.08
N ASP A 43 4.42 0.48 11.14
CA ASP A 43 4.83 -0.88 11.43
C ASP A 43 3.68 -1.85 11.15
N ILE A 44 3.99 -2.93 10.43
CA ILE A 44 3.10 -4.08 10.28
C ILE A 44 3.54 -5.12 11.29
N PHE A 45 2.59 -5.66 12.05
CA PHE A 45 2.87 -6.66 13.04
C PHE A 45 1.73 -7.68 13.17
N TYR A 46 2.08 -8.87 13.62
CA TYR A 46 1.15 -9.93 13.93
C TYR A 46 0.57 -9.74 15.34
N ARG A 47 -0.74 -9.70 15.48
CA ARG A 47 -1.38 -9.45 16.79
C ARG A 47 -1.44 -10.69 17.70
N GLY A 48 -1.29 -11.87 17.12
CA GLY A 48 -1.58 -13.09 17.83
C GLY A 48 -3.10 -13.31 18.02
N ASN A 49 -3.49 -14.54 18.14
CA ASN A 49 -4.90 -14.94 18.32
C ASN A 49 -5.15 -15.78 19.60
N GLY A 50 -4.25 -15.70 20.56
CA GLY A 50 -4.35 -16.40 21.85
C GLY A 50 -4.06 -17.89 21.79
N GLY A 51 -3.92 -18.51 20.59
CA GLY A 51 -3.67 -19.93 20.43
C GLY A 51 -2.28 -20.29 19.90
N TYR A 52 -1.60 -19.35 19.24
CA TYR A 52 -0.28 -19.56 18.66
C TYR A 52 0.71 -18.55 19.19
N SER A 53 1.91 -19.05 19.56
CA SER A 53 2.98 -18.21 20.11
C SER A 53 3.82 -17.53 19.03
N TYR A 54 3.73 -17.98 17.79
CA TYR A 54 4.50 -17.46 16.65
C TYR A 54 3.73 -17.63 15.32
N ALA A 55 4.19 -16.95 14.29
CA ALA A 55 3.78 -17.16 12.92
C ALA A 55 5.03 -17.24 12.01
N ILE A 56 4.85 -17.64 10.76
CA ILE A 56 5.90 -17.62 9.76
C ILE A 56 5.58 -16.50 8.77
N ALA A 57 6.51 -15.58 8.58
CA ALA A 57 6.36 -14.49 7.62
C ALA A 57 6.29 -15.05 6.19
N ALA A 58 5.24 -14.69 5.46
CA ALA A 58 5.05 -15.05 4.07
C ALA A 58 4.25 -13.95 3.35
N GLY A 59 4.47 -13.79 2.03
CA GLY A 59 3.75 -12.83 1.20
C GLY A 59 4.55 -11.56 0.87
N LEU A 60 5.81 -11.47 1.24
CA LEU A 60 6.64 -10.29 0.95
C LEU A 60 6.77 -10.03 -0.56
N GLU A 61 6.96 -11.09 -1.37
CA GLU A 61 7.09 -10.94 -2.82
C GLU A 61 5.79 -10.38 -3.44
N GLN A 62 4.63 -10.88 -3.00
CA GLN A 62 3.33 -10.38 -3.45
C GLN A 62 3.09 -8.92 -3.02
N ALA A 63 3.51 -8.55 -1.81
CA ALA A 63 3.41 -7.18 -1.32
C ALA A 63 4.29 -6.23 -2.14
N ILE A 64 5.52 -6.64 -2.47
CA ILE A 64 6.43 -5.87 -3.33
C ILE A 64 5.85 -5.73 -4.73
N ASP A 65 5.36 -6.83 -5.34
CA ASP A 65 4.72 -6.78 -6.65
C ASP A 65 3.51 -5.82 -6.67
N TYR A 66 2.67 -5.85 -5.64
CA TYR A 66 1.55 -4.93 -5.49
C TYR A 66 2.01 -3.47 -5.47
N ILE A 67 3.00 -3.15 -4.65
CA ILE A 67 3.50 -1.79 -4.47
C ILE A 67 4.18 -1.25 -5.72
N LEU A 68 5.00 -2.06 -6.40
CA LEU A 68 5.66 -1.68 -7.63
C LEU A 68 4.69 -1.46 -8.81
N ASN A 69 3.52 -2.09 -8.75
CA ASN A 69 2.47 -1.95 -9.77
C ASN A 69 1.32 -1.03 -9.33
N LEU A 70 1.42 -0.41 -8.16
CA LEU A 70 0.40 0.49 -7.62
C LEU A 70 0.26 1.72 -8.52
N HIS A 71 -0.90 1.87 -9.17
CA HIS A 71 -1.21 3.01 -10.04
C HIS A 71 -2.72 3.11 -10.21
N PHE A 72 -3.22 4.32 -10.36
CA PHE A 72 -4.63 4.57 -10.67
C PHE A 72 -4.79 4.75 -12.18
N ASP A 73 -5.51 3.87 -12.82
CA ASP A 73 -5.82 4.00 -14.23
C ASP A 73 -7.07 4.87 -14.48
N GLU A 74 -7.38 5.14 -15.75
CA GLU A 74 -8.52 5.98 -16.12
C GLU A 74 -9.86 5.42 -15.61
N SER A 75 -9.99 4.10 -15.56
CA SER A 75 -11.22 3.46 -15.05
C SER A 75 -11.36 3.65 -13.55
N ASP A 76 -10.26 3.57 -12.78
CA ASP A 76 -10.23 3.83 -11.35
C ASP A 76 -10.64 5.27 -11.05
N ILE A 77 -10.04 6.22 -11.74
CA ILE A 77 -10.34 7.66 -11.58
C ILE A 77 -11.80 7.96 -11.94
N SER A 78 -12.29 7.38 -13.03
CA SER A 78 -13.68 7.53 -13.44
C SER A 78 -14.67 6.99 -12.40
N TYR A 79 -14.36 5.82 -11.85
CA TYR A 79 -15.15 5.23 -10.77
C TYR A 79 -15.16 6.12 -9.52
N LEU A 80 -13.98 6.54 -9.05
CA LEU A 80 -13.87 7.41 -7.87
C LEU A 80 -14.59 8.74 -8.07
N ARG A 81 -14.52 9.32 -9.27
CA ARG A 81 -15.26 10.53 -9.63
C ARG A 81 -16.77 10.33 -9.56
N SER A 82 -17.26 9.18 -9.97
CA SER A 82 -18.69 8.85 -9.94
C SER A 82 -19.28 8.78 -8.52
N LEU A 83 -18.44 8.55 -7.50
CA LEU A 83 -18.89 8.54 -6.11
C LEU A 83 -19.23 9.93 -5.57
N GLY A 84 -18.74 11.01 -6.18
CA GLY A 84 -19.07 12.39 -5.83
C GLY A 84 -18.58 12.85 -4.45
N ILE A 85 -17.62 12.16 -3.86
CA ILE A 85 -17.10 12.44 -2.50
C ILE A 85 -15.63 12.91 -2.49
N PHE A 86 -14.98 12.92 -3.64
CA PHE A 86 -13.57 13.29 -3.78
C PHE A 86 -13.39 14.63 -4.49
N ASP A 87 -12.38 15.38 -4.07
CA ASP A 87 -12.02 16.65 -4.71
C ASP A 87 -11.36 16.39 -6.08
N ASP A 88 -11.62 17.26 -7.07
CA ASP A 88 -11.02 17.14 -8.40
C ASP A 88 -9.50 17.24 -8.38
N ASP A 89 -8.92 18.08 -7.50
CA ASP A 89 -7.46 18.17 -7.31
C ASP A 89 -6.86 16.86 -6.79
N PHE A 90 -7.56 16.19 -5.88
CA PHE A 90 -7.14 14.88 -5.39
C PHE A 90 -7.20 13.81 -6.51
N LEU A 91 -8.31 13.74 -7.25
CA LEU A 91 -8.43 12.79 -8.37
C LEU A 91 -7.35 13.01 -9.42
N LYS A 92 -7.02 14.25 -9.73
CA LYS A 92 -5.92 14.58 -10.64
C LYS A 92 -4.55 14.16 -10.09
N ALA A 93 -4.32 14.29 -8.79
CA ALA A 93 -3.08 13.85 -8.16
C ALA A 93 -2.91 12.33 -8.22
N LEU A 94 -4.00 11.56 -8.18
CA LEU A 94 -3.96 10.10 -8.30
C LEU A 94 -3.51 9.63 -9.69
N GLU A 95 -3.71 10.41 -10.76
CA GLU A 95 -3.30 10.05 -12.13
C GLU A 95 -1.77 9.86 -12.26
N THR A 96 -1.01 10.50 -11.39
CA THR A 96 0.47 10.42 -11.35
C THR A 96 0.99 9.81 -10.06
N PHE A 97 0.12 9.15 -9.30
CA PHE A 97 0.50 8.57 -8.02
C PHE A 97 1.50 7.42 -8.21
N GLU A 98 2.60 7.51 -7.48
CA GLU A 98 3.61 6.46 -7.39
C GLU A 98 4.04 6.29 -5.92
N PHE A 99 4.34 5.07 -5.53
CA PHE A 99 4.92 4.82 -4.22
C PHE A 99 6.39 5.23 -4.20
N THR A 100 6.74 6.16 -3.33
CA THR A 100 8.11 6.71 -3.20
C THR A 100 8.77 6.41 -1.85
N GLY A 101 8.13 5.59 -1.03
CA GLY A 101 8.62 5.22 0.29
C GLY A 101 9.62 4.07 0.29
N ASP A 102 10.17 3.79 1.45
CA ASP A 102 11.04 2.65 1.71
C ASP A 102 10.27 1.55 2.45
N ILE A 103 10.62 0.30 2.18
CA ILE A 103 10.09 -0.86 2.89
C ILE A 103 11.24 -1.64 3.49
N LYS A 104 11.12 -1.96 4.78
CA LYS A 104 11.99 -2.89 5.47
C LYS A 104 11.14 -4.04 5.97
N ALA A 105 11.53 -5.25 5.67
CA ALA A 105 10.80 -6.43 6.08
C ALA A 105 11.75 -7.57 6.44
N VAL A 106 11.27 -8.49 7.27
CA VAL A 106 11.97 -9.75 7.50
C VAL A 106 11.88 -10.64 6.25
N PRO A 107 12.89 -11.48 5.97
CA PRO A 107 12.81 -12.43 4.87
C PRO A 107 11.64 -13.40 5.03
N GLU A 108 11.06 -13.85 3.92
CA GLU A 108 10.07 -14.93 3.94
C GLU A 108 10.62 -16.19 4.64
N GLY A 109 9.73 -16.88 5.35
CA GLY A 109 10.08 -18.03 6.16
C GLY A 109 10.65 -17.69 7.54
N THR A 110 10.81 -16.41 7.87
CA THR A 110 11.23 -15.99 9.21
C THR A 110 10.13 -16.24 10.23
N MET A 111 10.49 -16.82 11.36
CA MET A 111 9.61 -16.93 12.52
C MET A 111 9.43 -15.52 13.13
N VAL A 112 8.18 -15.12 13.32
CA VAL A 112 7.83 -13.81 13.88
C VAL A 112 6.92 -13.99 15.09
N PHE A 113 7.02 -13.10 16.05
CA PHE A 113 6.25 -13.12 17.28
C PHE A 113 5.22 -11.99 17.30
N PRO A 114 4.15 -12.13 18.13
CA PRO A 114 3.16 -11.08 18.26
C PRO A 114 3.77 -9.74 18.66
N TYR A 115 3.28 -8.67 18.04
CA TYR A 115 3.64 -7.27 18.32
C TYR A 115 5.09 -6.89 17.97
N GLU A 116 5.81 -7.70 17.22
CA GLU A 116 7.09 -7.34 16.63
C GLU A 116 6.89 -6.87 15.18
N PRO A 117 7.54 -5.80 14.73
CA PRO A 117 7.52 -5.38 13.33
C PRO A 117 8.07 -6.48 12.39
N ILE A 118 7.41 -6.68 11.26
CA ILE A 118 7.73 -7.74 10.29
C ILE A 118 8.13 -7.17 8.93
#